data_7c22a61c4594ff778cacd32d821897ba
#
_entry.id   7c22a61c4594ff778cacd32d821897ba
#
_cell.length_a   1.000
_cell.length_b   1.000
_cell.length_c   1.000
_cell.angle_alpha   90.00
_cell.angle_beta   90.00
_cell.angle_gamma   90.00
#
_symmetry.space_group_name_H-M   'P 1'
#
loop_
_entity.id
_entity.type
_entity.pdbx_description
1 polymer ?
#
loop_
_entity_poly.entity_id
_entity_poly.type
_entity_poly.pdbx_seq_one_letter_code
_entity_poly.pdbx_strand_id
1 'polypeptide(L)'
;MMSAKLWAPALTACALATSIALVGCSKDPKDAQQAGASQQMPPTEVGVIVAQPQNVEQSVELSGRTTAFEISEVRPQTSGIILKRLFAEGSYVREGQALYELDSRTNRATFDNAKAALLQQEANLSTLRTKLNRYQQLVSSNAVAKQDYDDLVGQVNVAEAQVAAARAQVKNAEVDLGYSTIRSPI
;
A
#
# COMPACT_ATOMS: atom_id res chain seq x y z
N MET A 1 -25.81 -16.68 12.31
CA MET A 1 -26.90 -17.10 11.38
C MET A 1 -26.22 -17.92 10.31
N MET A 2 -26.22 -19.23 10.48
CA MET A 2 -27.08 -20.24 9.81
C MET A 2 -26.65 -20.39 8.34
N SER A 3 -26.35 -21.54 7.78
CA SER A 3 -26.58 -22.99 8.02
C SER A 3 -25.65 -23.73 7.06
N ALA A 4 -24.93 -24.73 7.38
CA ALA A 4 -25.15 -26.16 7.48
C ALA A 4 -26.05 -26.79 6.39
N LYS A 5 -25.47 -27.78 5.62
CA LYS A 5 -26.08 -29.01 5.08
C LYS A 5 -24.98 -29.79 4.35
N LEU A 6 -24.36 -30.78 4.90
CA LEU A 6 -24.76 -32.20 5.15
C LEU A 6 -25.59 -32.83 4.04
N TRP A 7 -24.98 -33.80 3.32
CA TRP A 7 -25.68 -34.99 2.84
C TRP A 7 -24.72 -36.12 2.48
N ALA A 8 -24.77 -37.16 3.27
CA ALA A 8 -24.54 -38.58 2.97
C ALA A 8 -25.90 -39.26 3.24
N PRO A 9 -26.19 -40.55 3.09
CA PRO A 9 -25.52 -41.65 2.44
C PRO A 9 -26.52 -42.59 1.67
N ALA A 10 -26.11 -43.74 1.15
CA ALA A 10 -26.84 -45.01 1.04
C ALA A 10 -25.98 -46.01 0.27
N LEU A 11 -25.36 -47.07 0.80
CA LEU A 11 -25.94 -48.31 1.37
C LEU A 11 -27.06 -48.94 0.54
N THR A 12 -26.74 -50.10 -0.06
CA THR A 12 -27.50 -51.36 -0.17
C THR A 12 -26.69 -52.29 -1.08
N ALA A 13 -26.09 -53.42 -0.71
CA ALA A 13 -26.64 -54.63 -0.14
C ALA A 13 -27.58 -55.40 -1.09
N CYS A 14 -27.11 -56.53 -1.60
CA CYS A 14 -27.87 -57.76 -1.92
C CYS A 14 -26.93 -58.71 -2.64
N ALA A 15 -26.39 -59.77 -2.15
CA ALA A 15 -26.87 -60.95 -1.47
C ALA A 15 -27.60 -61.90 -2.42
N LEU A 16 -27.15 -63.15 -2.34
CA LEU A 16 -27.81 -64.43 -2.69
C LEU A 16 -27.87 -64.77 -4.21
N ALA A 17 -27.67 -65.92 -4.67
CA ALA A 17 -27.74 -67.26 -4.06
C ALA A 17 -27.25 -68.29 -5.08
N THR A 18 -26.57 -69.30 -4.54
CA THR A 18 -26.94 -70.75 -4.65
C THR A 18 -27.13 -71.29 -6.07
N SER A 19 -26.69 -72.38 -6.46
CA SER A 19 -26.51 -73.71 -5.87
C SER A 19 -26.14 -74.73 -6.96
N ILE A 20 -25.29 -75.69 -6.62
CA ILE A 20 -25.61 -77.18 -6.73
C ILE A 20 -25.60 -77.77 -8.12
N ALA A 21 -24.78 -78.70 -8.40
CA ALA A 21 -24.88 -80.18 -8.37
C ALA A 21 -23.69 -80.73 -9.16
N LEU A 22 -22.92 -81.54 -8.59
CA LEU A 22 -22.93 -83.02 -8.25
C LEU A 22 -22.93 -83.90 -9.48
N VAL A 23 -22.05 -84.85 -9.33
CA VAL A 23 -22.12 -86.27 -9.84
C VAL A 23 -21.41 -86.42 -11.18
N GLY A 24 -20.46 -87.26 -11.33
CA GLY A 24 -20.30 -88.67 -10.88
C GLY A 24 -18.98 -89.23 -11.34
N CYS A 25 -18.54 -90.02 -10.45
CA CYS A 25 -17.90 -91.31 -10.53
C CYS A 25 -17.52 -91.89 -11.90
N SER A 26 -16.41 -92.40 -12.03
CA SER A 26 -15.78 -93.57 -11.64
C SER A 26 -14.88 -94.17 -12.71
N LYS A 27 -13.86 -94.73 -12.21
CA LYS A 27 -13.26 -96.04 -12.48
C LYS A 27 -11.96 -96.03 -13.28
N ASP A 28 -10.97 -96.35 -12.52
CA ASP A 28 -9.72 -96.98 -12.88
C ASP A 28 -9.91 -98.27 -13.75
N PRO A 29 -8.87 -98.95 -14.22
CA PRO A 29 -7.43 -98.67 -14.22
C PRO A 29 -6.68 -99.16 -15.46
N LYS A 30 -5.40 -98.99 -15.35
CA LYS A 30 -4.31 -99.83 -15.93
C LYS A 30 -3.71 -99.47 -17.26
N ASP A 31 -2.40 -99.27 -17.08
CA ASP A 31 -1.32 -99.68 -17.97
C ASP A 31 -1.13 -98.90 -19.25
N ALA A 32 -0.14 -98.05 -19.23
CA ALA A 32 0.99 -98.24 -20.10
C ALA A 32 2.05 -97.18 -19.81
N GLN A 33 3.14 -97.70 -19.28
CA GLN A 33 4.43 -96.99 -19.31
C GLN A 33 4.77 -96.59 -20.75
N GLN A 34 4.92 -95.29 -20.91
CA GLN A 34 5.78 -94.83 -22.01
C GLN A 34 6.48 -93.58 -21.50
N ALA A 35 7.76 -93.74 -21.31
CA ALA A 35 8.71 -92.72 -21.04
C ALA A 35 8.68 -91.69 -22.17
N GLY A 36 8.03 -90.61 -21.94
CA GLY A 36 8.16 -89.35 -22.72
C GLY A 36 9.19 -88.49 -22.07
N ALA A 37 10.38 -88.47 -22.59
CA ALA A 37 11.39 -87.52 -22.25
C ALA A 37 10.78 -86.11 -22.40
N SER A 38 10.48 -85.45 -21.30
CA SER A 38 10.18 -84.03 -21.30
C SER A 38 11.44 -83.27 -21.76
N GLN A 39 11.46 -82.91 -23.04
CA GLN A 39 12.38 -81.93 -23.54
C GLN A 39 12.05 -80.64 -22.80
N GLN A 40 12.82 -80.36 -21.75
CA GLN A 40 12.87 -79.01 -21.18
C GLN A 40 13.34 -78.07 -22.26
N MET A 41 12.41 -77.32 -22.85
CA MET A 41 12.79 -76.20 -23.68
C MET A 41 13.62 -75.26 -22.83
N PRO A 42 14.77 -74.85 -23.32
CA PRO A 42 15.57 -73.86 -22.60
C PRO A 42 14.72 -72.61 -22.40
N PRO A 43 14.82 -71.96 -21.22
CA PRO A 43 14.11 -70.72 -20.96
C PRO A 43 14.41 -69.72 -22.06
N THR A 44 13.36 -69.14 -22.61
CA THR A 44 13.50 -68.10 -23.63
C THR A 44 14.12 -66.84 -22.95
N GLU A 45 15.25 -66.42 -23.43
CA GLU A 45 15.83 -65.16 -22.99
C GLU A 45 14.94 -63.99 -23.42
N VAL A 46 14.40 -63.30 -22.46
CA VAL A 46 13.61 -62.09 -22.65
C VAL A 46 14.41 -60.88 -22.19
N GLY A 47 14.56 -59.92 -23.06
CA GLY A 47 15.16 -58.65 -22.72
C GLY A 47 14.19 -57.86 -21.83
N VAL A 48 14.60 -57.55 -20.63
CA VAL A 48 13.83 -56.68 -19.74
C VAL A 48 14.47 -55.31 -19.64
N ILE A 49 13.68 -54.27 -19.79
CA ILE A 49 14.09 -52.91 -19.53
C ILE A 49 13.57 -52.56 -18.12
N VAL A 50 14.47 -52.31 -17.20
CA VAL A 50 14.13 -51.81 -15.88
C VAL A 50 13.78 -50.34 -16.00
N ALA A 51 12.51 -50.00 -15.84
CA ALA A 51 12.06 -48.63 -15.79
C ALA A 51 12.54 -47.99 -14.48
N GLN A 52 13.36 -47.00 -14.58
CA GLN A 52 13.79 -46.19 -13.45
C GLN A 52 12.88 -44.96 -13.33
N PRO A 53 12.37 -44.63 -12.14
CA PRO A 53 11.60 -43.41 -11.93
C PRO A 53 12.52 -42.21 -12.19
N GLN A 54 12.12 -41.34 -13.09
CA GLN A 54 12.80 -40.10 -13.40
C GLN A 54 11.92 -38.93 -13.00
N ASN A 55 12.48 -37.97 -12.25
CA ASN A 55 11.78 -36.75 -11.98
C ASN A 55 11.69 -35.92 -13.27
N VAL A 56 10.52 -35.77 -13.81
CA VAL A 56 10.24 -34.93 -14.95
C VAL A 56 9.65 -33.62 -14.44
N GLU A 57 10.36 -32.51 -14.62
CA GLU A 57 9.80 -31.20 -14.38
C GLU A 57 8.70 -30.92 -15.41
N GLN A 58 7.48 -30.86 -14.97
CA GLN A 58 6.37 -30.44 -15.79
C GLN A 58 6.22 -28.94 -15.71
N SER A 59 6.69 -28.22 -16.71
CA SER A 59 6.45 -26.79 -16.86
C SER A 59 5.24 -26.56 -17.74
N VAL A 60 4.35 -25.68 -17.27
CA VAL A 60 3.19 -25.22 -18.05
C VAL A 60 3.42 -23.74 -18.34
N GLU A 61 3.50 -23.41 -19.62
CA GLU A 61 3.59 -22.03 -20.06
C GLU A 61 2.18 -21.44 -20.12
N LEU A 62 1.92 -20.46 -19.23
CA LEU A 62 0.64 -19.76 -19.15
C LEU A 62 0.84 -18.34 -19.68
N SER A 63 0.00 -17.94 -20.63
CA SER A 63 -0.05 -16.57 -21.08
C SER A 63 -0.77 -15.71 -20.03
N GLY A 64 -0.15 -14.60 -19.64
CA GLY A 64 -0.71 -13.66 -18.66
C GLY A 64 -0.36 -12.22 -19.00
N ARG A 65 -1.07 -11.29 -18.40
CA ARG A 65 -0.74 -9.87 -18.46
C ARG A 65 -0.47 -9.36 -17.06
N THR A 66 0.64 -8.68 -16.87
CA THR A 66 0.95 -8.00 -15.63
C THR A 66 0.32 -6.61 -15.61
N THR A 67 -0.26 -6.24 -14.50
CA THR A 67 -0.73 -4.87 -14.22
C THR A 67 0.01 -4.35 -13.01
N ALA A 68 0.22 -3.02 -12.95
CA ALA A 68 0.82 -2.41 -11.78
C ALA A 68 -0.11 -2.61 -10.56
N PHE A 69 0.49 -2.94 -9.42
CA PHE A 69 -0.24 -3.04 -8.15
C PHE A 69 -0.73 -1.68 -7.67
N GLU A 70 0.09 -0.65 -7.89
CA GLU A 70 -0.20 0.72 -7.48
C GLU A 70 0.20 1.67 -8.61
N ILE A 71 -0.68 2.62 -8.92
CA ILE A 71 -0.45 3.64 -9.94
C ILE A 71 -0.83 4.98 -9.33
N SER A 72 0.08 5.94 -9.38
CA SER A 72 -0.17 7.29 -8.94
C SER A 72 0.00 8.28 -10.08
N GLU A 73 -1.00 9.13 -10.25
CA GLU A 73 -0.94 10.24 -11.21
C GLU A 73 -0.42 11.50 -10.51
N VAL A 74 0.71 12.01 -10.96
CA VAL A 74 1.31 13.22 -10.41
C VAL A 74 0.73 14.43 -11.11
N ARG A 75 -0.10 15.20 -10.40
CA ARG A 75 -0.71 16.44 -10.89
C ARG A 75 -0.16 17.64 -10.14
N PRO A 76 0.30 18.72 -10.84
CA PRO A 76 0.71 19.94 -10.17
C PRO A 76 -0.48 20.63 -9.51
N GLN A 77 -0.29 21.16 -8.30
CA GLN A 77 -1.29 21.93 -7.56
C GLN A 77 -1.19 23.45 -7.84
N THR A 78 -0.15 23.89 -8.56
CA THR A 78 0.06 25.26 -8.97
C THR A 78 0.37 25.32 -10.46
N SER A 79 0.02 26.43 -11.11
CA SER A 79 0.36 26.69 -12.51
C SER A 79 1.73 27.36 -12.59
N GLY A 80 2.52 26.97 -13.57
CA GLY A 80 3.83 27.56 -13.77
C GLY A 80 4.61 26.91 -14.92
N ILE A 81 5.73 27.50 -15.26
CA ILE A 81 6.66 26.97 -16.27
C ILE A 81 7.58 25.96 -15.58
N ILE A 82 7.72 24.78 -16.17
CA ILE A 82 8.69 23.80 -15.70
C ILE A 82 10.09 24.28 -16.07
N LEU A 83 10.92 24.52 -15.06
CA LEU A 83 12.31 24.93 -15.24
C LEU A 83 13.23 23.73 -15.38
N LYS A 84 13.02 22.69 -14.58
CA LYS A 84 13.88 21.51 -14.56
C LYS A 84 13.08 20.23 -14.33
N ARG A 85 13.52 19.16 -14.98
CA ARG A 85 13.16 17.78 -14.65
C ARG A 85 14.34 17.15 -13.89
N LEU A 86 14.06 16.57 -12.72
CA LEU A 86 15.06 16.08 -11.78
C LEU A 86 15.17 14.52 -11.76
N PHE A 87 14.53 13.87 -12.70
CA PHE A 87 14.58 12.41 -12.84
C PHE A 87 14.75 12.01 -14.31
N ALA A 88 15.18 10.78 -14.56
CA ALA A 88 15.19 10.19 -15.90
C ALA A 88 13.90 9.36 -16.11
N GLU A 89 13.30 9.48 -17.29
CA GLU A 89 12.14 8.67 -17.64
C GLU A 89 12.49 7.19 -17.64
N GLY A 90 11.60 6.36 -17.09
CA GLY A 90 11.83 4.94 -16.90
C GLY A 90 12.71 4.57 -15.69
N SER A 91 13.21 5.55 -14.93
CA SER A 91 13.98 5.28 -13.72
C SER A 91 13.10 5.10 -12.48
N TYR A 92 13.66 4.41 -11.48
CA TYR A 92 13.03 4.32 -10.17
C TYR A 92 13.09 5.66 -9.45
N VAL A 93 11.98 6.06 -8.86
CA VAL A 93 11.84 7.23 -7.98
C VAL A 93 11.38 6.77 -6.60
N ARG A 94 11.71 7.55 -5.56
CA ARG A 94 11.30 7.28 -4.18
C ARG A 94 10.17 8.21 -3.78
N GLU A 95 9.35 7.78 -2.85
CA GLU A 95 8.37 8.66 -2.21
C GLU A 95 9.03 9.97 -1.73
N GLY A 96 8.39 11.10 -1.99
CA GLY A 96 8.91 12.43 -1.64
C GLY A 96 10.05 12.96 -2.52
N GLN A 97 10.57 12.15 -3.46
CA GLN A 97 11.61 12.61 -4.38
C GLN A 97 11.09 13.74 -5.27
N ALA A 98 11.87 14.82 -5.42
CA ALA A 98 11.55 15.91 -6.34
C ALA A 98 11.64 15.42 -7.78
N LEU A 99 10.57 15.64 -8.55
CA LEU A 99 10.44 15.25 -9.96
C LEU A 99 10.60 16.44 -10.89
N TYR A 100 9.89 17.53 -10.58
CA TYR A 100 9.93 18.74 -11.38
C TYR A 100 10.08 19.97 -10.50
N GLU A 101 10.77 20.95 -11.01
CA GLU A 101 10.89 22.29 -10.44
C GLU A 101 10.18 23.29 -11.35
N LEU A 102 9.16 23.96 -10.83
CA LEU A 102 8.44 25.02 -11.51
C LEU A 102 9.05 26.38 -11.18
N ASP A 103 8.77 27.38 -12.03
CA ASP A 103 9.13 28.77 -11.74
C ASP A 103 8.39 29.26 -10.49
N SER A 104 9.13 29.43 -9.42
CA SER A 104 8.63 29.84 -8.12
C SER A 104 8.77 31.34 -7.83
N ARG A 105 9.25 32.14 -8.78
CA ARG A 105 9.56 33.58 -8.55
C ARG A 105 8.35 34.35 -8.01
N THR A 106 7.18 34.12 -8.58
CA THR A 106 5.94 34.79 -8.15
C THR A 106 5.52 34.33 -6.74
N ASN A 107 5.53 33.01 -6.49
CA ASN A 107 5.18 32.45 -5.19
C ASN A 107 6.18 32.89 -4.11
N ARG A 108 7.47 32.98 -4.47
CA ARG A 108 8.52 33.49 -3.59
C ARG A 108 8.27 34.95 -3.22
N ALA A 109 7.95 35.81 -4.20
CA ALA A 109 7.63 37.21 -3.94
C ALA A 109 6.38 37.35 -3.05
N THR A 110 5.35 36.52 -3.25
CA THR A 110 4.15 36.48 -2.41
C THR A 110 4.49 36.09 -0.96
N PHE A 111 5.33 35.05 -0.78
CA PHE A 111 5.82 34.64 0.52
C PHE A 111 6.61 35.76 1.23
N ASP A 112 7.53 36.39 0.53
CA ASP A 112 8.35 37.48 1.09
C ASP A 112 7.49 38.70 1.45
N ASN A 113 6.45 39.03 0.67
CA ASN A 113 5.49 40.07 0.98
C ASN A 113 4.66 39.73 2.23
N ALA A 114 4.16 38.48 2.35
CA ALA A 114 3.43 38.06 3.54
C ALA A 114 4.31 38.11 4.79
N LYS A 115 5.57 37.71 4.67
CA LYS A 115 6.56 37.79 5.76
C LYS A 115 6.83 39.24 6.19
N ALA A 116 6.94 40.17 5.25
CA ALA A 116 7.10 41.59 5.56
C ALA A 116 5.87 42.16 6.28
N ALA A 117 4.66 41.77 5.85
CA ALA A 117 3.42 42.15 6.53
C ALA A 117 3.34 41.60 7.98
N LEU A 118 3.78 40.38 8.21
CA LEU A 118 3.88 39.81 9.55
C LEU A 118 4.83 40.62 10.43
N LEU A 119 6.03 40.95 9.95
CA LEU A 119 6.99 41.76 10.69
C LEU A 119 6.43 43.12 11.07
N GLN A 120 5.63 43.74 10.18
CA GLN A 120 4.94 45.00 10.46
C GLN A 120 3.96 44.85 11.62
N GLN A 121 3.14 43.78 11.64
CA GLN A 121 2.18 43.54 12.74
C GLN A 121 2.90 43.23 14.05
N GLU A 122 3.98 42.44 14.02
CA GLU A 122 4.79 42.14 15.19
C GLU A 122 5.44 43.40 15.79
N ALA A 123 5.92 44.32 14.98
CA ALA A 123 6.45 45.62 15.41
C ALA A 123 5.37 46.47 16.05
N ASN A 124 4.15 46.52 15.50
CA ASN A 124 3.01 47.23 16.06
C ASN A 124 2.64 46.64 17.44
N LEU A 125 2.51 45.33 17.53
CA LEU A 125 2.22 44.64 18.80
C LEU A 125 3.30 44.91 19.85
N SER A 126 4.58 44.89 19.45
CA SER A 126 5.69 45.21 20.36
C SER A 126 5.58 46.63 20.93
N THR A 127 5.20 47.61 20.09
CA THR A 127 4.99 49.01 20.49
C THR A 127 3.83 49.11 21.49
N LEU A 128 2.69 48.47 21.20
CA LEU A 128 1.51 48.46 22.06
C LEU A 128 1.79 47.79 23.42
N ARG A 129 2.49 46.65 23.41
CA ARG A 129 2.90 45.96 24.66
C ARG A 129 3.83 46.82 25.51
N THR A 130 4.77 47.53 24.90
CA THR A 130 5.65 48.47 25.61
C THR A 130 4.87 49.61 26.22
N LYS A 131 3.85 50.13 25.51
CA LYS A 131 2.93 51.16 26.04
C LYS A 131 2.10 50.62 27.19
N LEU A 132 1.55 49.41 27.05
CA LEU A 132 0.75 48.76 28.10
C LEU A 132 1.56 48.58 29.38
N ASN A 133 2.80 48.10 29.30
CA ASN A 133 3.66 47.93 30.47
C ASN A 133 3.92 49.25 31.20
N ARG A 134 4.07 50.37 30.45
CA ARG A 134 4.18 51.70 31.08
C ARG A 134 2.89 52.15 31.75
N TYR A 135 1.74 51.94 31.08
CA TYR A 135 0.43 52.30 31.64
C TYR A 135 0.09 51.50 32.90
N GLN A 136 0.48 50.22 32.94
CA GLN A 136 0.29 49.36 34.12
C GLN A 136 0.96 49.94 35.37
N GLN A 137 2.13 50.52 35.23
CA GLN A 137 2.83 51.20 36.35
C GLN A 137 2.16 52.52 36.74
N LEU A 138 1.62 53.26 35.74
CA LEU A 138 0.99 54.56 36.02
C LEU A 138 -0.42 54.44 36.62
N VAL A 139 -1.17 53.38 36.27
CA VAL A 139 -2.48 53.11 36.85
C VAL A 139 -2.35 52.82 38.36
N SER A 140 -1.31 52.10 38.79
CA SER A 140 -1.08 51.81 40.21
C SER A 140 -0.84 53.07 41.05
N SER A 141 -0.33 54.16 40.43
CA SER A 141 -0.12 55.48 41.06
C SER A 141 -1.25 56.47 40.80
N ASN A 142 -2.37 56.06 40.21
CA ASN A 142 -3.48 56.90 39.78
C ASN A 142 -3.07 58.08 38.83
N ALA A 143 -1.97 57.89 38.09
CA ALA A 143 -1.45 58.91 37.17
C ALA A 143 -2.14 58.88 35.80
N VAL A 144 -2.90 57.82 35.48
CA VAL A 144 -3.71 57.67 34.25
C VAL A 144 -5.09 57.11 34.62
N ALA A 145 -6.10 57.38 33.77
CA ALA A 145 -7.43 56.81 33.96
C ALA A 145 -7.42 55.28 33.71
N LYS A 146 -8.17 54.56 34.54
CA LYS A 146 -8.33 53.12 34.36
C LYS A 146 -8.90 52.75 33.00
N GLN A 147 -9.82 53.58 32.50
CA GLN A 147 -10.39 53.38 31.16
C GLN A 147 -9.32 53.37 30.07
N ASP A 148 -8.35 54.29 30.10
CA ASP A 148 -7.26 54.33 29.10
C ASP A 148 -6.41 53.07 29.15
N TYR A 149 -6.22 52.48 30.33
CA TYR A 149 -5.54 51.20 30.46
C TYR A 149 -6.36 50.05 29.88
N ASP A 150 -7.66 49.98 30.20
CA ASP A 150 -8.56 48.93 29.69
C ASP A 150 -8.70 49.01 28.18
N ASP A 151 -8.77 50.20 27.59
CA ASP A 151 -8.77 50.45 26.15
C ASP A 151 -7.45 49.96 25.48
N LEU A 152 -6.33 50.20 26.16
CA LEU A 152 -5.02 49.76 25.65
C LEU A 152 -4.88 48.21 25.71
N VAL A 153 -5.43 47.54 26.74
CA VAL A 153 -5.52 46.08 26.79
C VAL A 153 -6.33 45.57 25.61
N GLY A 154 -7.45 46.22 25.28
CA GLY A 154 -8.25 45.87 24.10
C GLY A 154 -7.44 46.01 22.79
N GLN A 155 -6.67 47.11 22.65
CA GLN A 155 -5.80 47.33 21.45
C GLN A 155 -4.72 46.26 21.35
N VAL A 156 -4.09 45.83 22.43
CA VAL A 156 -3.09 44.76 22.44
C VAL A 156 -3.73 43.43 21.99
N ASN A 157 -4.92 43.10 22.50
CA ASN A 157 -5.62 41.88 22.09
C ASN A 157 -5.96 41.90 20.59
N VAL A 158 -6.38 43.03 20.05
CA VAL A 158 -6.63 43.19 18.60
C VAL A 158 -5.33 43.02 17.81
N ALA A 159 -4.23 43.64 18.26
CA ALA A 159 -2.92 43.49 17.58
C ALA A 159 -2.41 42.05 17.65
N GLU A 160 -2.63 41.32 18.73
CA GLU A 160 -2.31 39.89 18.82
C GLU A 160 -3.09 39.05 17.79
N ALA A 161 -4.38 39.33 17.63
CA ALA A 161 -5.21 38.71 16.61
C ALA A 161 -4.72 39.02 15.19
N GLN A 162 -4.27 40.28 14.95
CA GLN A 162 -3.69 40.68 13.65
C GLN A 162 -2.37 39.95 13.35
N VAL A 163 -1.51 39.75 14.34
CA VAL A 163 -0.29 38.94 14.21
C VAL A 163 -0.64 37.49 13.89
N ALA A 164 -1.65 36.91 14.56
CA ALA A 164 -2.09 35.56 14.28
C ALA A 164 -2.62 35.42 12.83
N ALA A 165 -3.40 36.38 12.36
CA ALA A 165 -3.89 36.41 10.98
C ALA A 165 -2.75 36.54 9.97
N ALA A 166 -1.76 37.43 10.22
CA ALA A 166 -0.60 37.60 9.37
C ALA A 166 0.27 36.33 9.32
N ARG A 167 0.42 35.60 10.43
CA ARG A 167 1.11 34.30 10.46
C ARG A 167 0.41 33.25 9.61
N ALA A 168 -0.92 33.22 9.64
CA ALA A 168 -1.68 32.33 8.77
C ALA A 168 -1.46 32.65 7.28
N GLN A 169 -1.36 33.95 6.93
CA GLN A 169 -1.04 34.36 5.55
C GLN A 169 0.36 33.90 5.12
N VAL A 170 1.36 34.01 5.99
CA VAL A 170 2.72 33.50 5.71
C VAL A 170 2.66 31.99 5.50
N LYS A 171 1.90 31.27 6.34
CA LYS A 171 1.77 29.80 6.19
C LYS A 171 1.13 29.39 4.88
N ASN A 172 0.09 30.09 4.45
CA ASN A 172 -0.55 29.86 3.15
C ASN A 172 0.44 30.09 1.99
N ALA A 173 1.15 31.22 2.01
CA ALA A 173 2.15 31.52 0.98
C ALA A 173 3.34 30.52 0.99
N GLU A 174 3.71 29.99 2.15
CA GLU A 174 4.73 28.94 2.27
C GLU A 174 4.27 27.63 1.60
N VAL A 175 3.00 27.23 1.80
CA VAL A 175 2.41 26.07 1.16
C VAL A 175 2.38 26.24 -0.36
N ASP A 176 1.93 27.40 -0.84
CA ASP A 176 1.89 27.72 -2.27
C ASP A 176 3.29 27.70 -2.90
N LEU A 177 4.30 28.19 -2.18
CA LEU A 177 5.69 28.10 -2.59
C LEU A 177 6.16 26.63 -2.63
N GLY A 178 5.74 25.82 -1.67
CA GLY A 178 6.05 24.38 -1.62
C GLY A 178 5.53 23.62 -2.83
N TYR A 179 4.38 24.00 -3.37
CA TYR A 179 3.80 23.41 -4.59
C TYR A 179 4.60 23.68 -5.86
N SER A 180 5.56 24.61 -5.82
CA SER A 180 6.47 24.84 -6.95
C SER A 180 7.47 23.69 -7.16
N THR A 181 7.61 22.77 -6.20
CA THR A 181 8.39 21.54 -6.37
C THR A 181 7.44 20.35 -6.37
N ILE A 182 7.32 19.69 -7.51
CA ILE A 182 6.47 18.50 -7.66
C ILE A 182 7.25 17.28 -7.20
N ARG A 183 6.66 16.50 -6.28
CA ARG A 183 7.28 15.32 -5.68
C ARG A 183 6.48 14.07 -5.98
N SER A 184 7.17 12.92 -5.92
CA SER A 184 6.53 11.61 -6.00
C SER A 184 5.66 11.35 -4.76
N PRO A 185 4.40 10.93 -4.93
CA PRO A 185 3.52 10.57 -3.81
C PRO A 185 3.70 9.14 -3.32
N ILE A 186 4.37 8.29 -4.11
CA ILE A 186 4.67 6.87 -3.83
C ILE A 186 6.12 6.57 -4.15
#